data_b4a04727cd73c14336c8195fc1de8807
#
_entry.id   b4a04727cd73c14336c8195fc1de8807
#
_cell.length_a   1.000
_cell.length_b   1.000
_cell.length_c   1.000
_cell.angle_alpha   90.00
_cell.angle_beta   90.00
_cell.angle_gamma   90.00
#
_symmetry.space_group_name_H-M   'P 1'
#
loop_
_entity.id
_entity.type
_entity.pdbx_description
1 polymer ?
#
loop_
_entity_poly.entity_id
_entity_poly.type
_entity_poly.pdbx_seq_one_letter_code
_entity_poly.pdbx_strand_id
1 'polypeptide(L)'
;MEKITVLLVDDHSLVRRGFRRMLEDENDMHVVGEAGTGEEAVKLAKDLRPRVVVMDCALPGMNGLQATREILQHFPGAAILMLSMHTESTWVRQAIEAGAKGYVLKNALDLELGAAIRKVAAGETVFDPKVEQSPALKGERSPGLTQRELEVLQMIVDGKSNKEIATVLDLSANTVAVHRANIMNTLGIHKTAELVVYAIRAGLVNVP
;
A
#
# COMPACT_ATOMS: atom_id res chain seq x y z
N MET A 1 -33.10 3.23 1.89
CA MET A 1 -31.85 3.22 1.11
C MET A 1 -31.04 2.02 1.56
N GLU A 2 -30.38 1.32 0.67
CA GLU A 2 -29.47 0.23 1.02
C GLU A 2 -28.23 0.81 1.69
N LYS A 3 -27.86 0.26 2.86
CA LYS A 3 -26.69 0.74 3.60
C LYS A 3 -25.39 0.34 2.91
N ILE A 4 -24.38 1.18 2.98
CA ILE A 4 -23.02 0.87 2.53
C ILE A 4 -22.45 -0.16 3.50
N THR A 5 -22.20 -1.37 3.01
CA THR A 5 -21.56 -2.43 3.80
C THR A 5 -20.05 -2.22 3.82
N VAL A 6 -19.46 -2.22 5.02
CA VAL A 6 -18.04 -1.92 5.26
C VAL A 6 -17.36 -3.09 5.96
N LEU A 7 -16.22 -3.53 5.45
CA LEU A 7 -15.26 -4.40 6.15
C LEU A 7 -14.13 -3.54 6.69
N LEU A 8 -13.88 -3.60 8.01
CA LEU A 8 -12.78 -2.90 8.68
C LEU A 8 -11.58 -3.81 8.85
N VAL A 9 -10.40 -3.36 8.40
CA VAL A 9 -9.16 -4.13 8.49
C VAL A 9 -8.06 -3.27 9.11
N ASP A 10 -7.63 -3.64 10.32
CA ASP A 10 -6.55 -2.97 11.06
C ASP A 10 -6.06 -3.95 12.15
N ASP A 11 -4.78 -4.07 12.40
CA ASP A 11 -4.25 -4.96 13.43
C ASP A 11 -4.45 -4.43 14.86
N HIS A 12 -4.69 -3.12 14.99
CA HIS A 12 -4.96 -2.47 16.27
C HIS A 12 -6.44 -2.56 16.68
N SER A 13 -6.78 -3.47 17.59
CA SER A 13 -8.17 -3.70 18.01
C SER A 13 -8.90 -2.47 18.58
N LEU A 14 -8.16 -1.54 19.20
CA LEU A 14 -8.73 -0.29 19.71
C LEU A 14 -9.14 0.66 18.60
N VAL A 15 -8.30 0.76 17.56
CA VAL A 15 -8.55 1.57 16.36
C VAL A 15 -9.77 1.03 15.63
N ARG A 16 -9.84 -0.29 15.38
CA ARG A 16 -11.00 -0.94 14.74
C ARG A 16 -12.29 -0.65 15.49
N ARG A 17 -12.28 -0.81 16.83
CA ARG A 17 -13.48 -0.50 17.65
C ARG A 17 -13.90 0.96 17.57
N GLY A 18 -12.94 1.87 17.51
CA GLY A 18 -13.20 3.30 17.32
C GLY A 18 -13.89 3.58 15.98
N PHE A 19 -13.33 3.05 14.89
CA PHE A 19 -13.91 3.21 13.56
C PHE A 19 -15.27 2.53 13.43
N ARG A 20 -15.43 1.33 13.99
CA ARG A 20 -16.71 0.66 14.00
C ARG A 20 -17.78 1.54 14.64
N ARG A 21 -17.53 2.04 15.85
CA ARG A 21 -18.50 2.91 16.55
C ARG A 21 -18.85 4.14 15.73
N MET A 22 -17.84 4.83 15.19
CA MET A 22 -18.03 6.02 14.36
C MET A 22 -18.87 5.73 13.11
N LEU A 23 -18.66 4.60 12.44
CA LEU A 23 -19.40 4.23 11.25
C LEU A 23 -20.82 3.70 11.56
N GLU A 24 -21.02 3.08 12.72
CA GLU A 24 -22.35 2.63 13.18
C GLU A 24 -23.24 3.79 13.62
N ASP A 25 -22.68 4.93 14.00
CA ASP A 25 -23.41 6.17 14.26
C ASP A 25 -23.94 6.82 12.95
N GLU A 26 -23.42 6.40 11.78
CA GLU A 26 -23.89 6.85 10.46
C GLU A 26 -25.10 6.01 9.99
N ASN A 27 -26.20 6.68 9.65
CA ASN A 27 -27.46 6.00 9.29
C ASN A 27 -27.37 5.17 8.00
N ASP A 28 -26.45 5.52 7.10
CA ASP A 28 -26.28 4.95 5.76
C ASP A 28 -25.15 3.93 5.67
N MET A 29 -24.50 3.57 6.79
CA MET A 29 -23.39 2.62 6.83
C MET A 29 -23.69 1.43 7.72
N HIS A 30 -23.02 0.31 7.47
CA HIS A 30 -23.08 -0.89 8.30
C HIS A 30 -21.76 -1.67 8.22
N VAL A 31 -21.10 -1.88 9.36
CA VAL A 31 -19.89 -2.68 9.46
C VAL A 31 -20.27 -4.16 9.48
N VAL A 32 -20.01 -4.86 8.39
CA VAL A 32 -20.35 -6.28 8.21
C VAL A 32 -19.31 -7.23 8.74
N GLY A 33 -18.07 -6.75 8.96
CA GLY A 33 -16.99 -7.57 9.48
C GLY A 33 -15.78 -6.75 9.92
N GLU A 34 -14.91 -7.40 10.67
CA GLU A 34 -13.63 -6.86 11.14
C GLU A 34 -12.54 -7.92 10.92
N ALA A 35 -11.34 -7.49 10.50
CA ALA A 35 -10.15 -8.33 10.35
C ALA A 35 -8.94 -7.68 11.00
N GLY A 36 -8.06 -8.50 11.57
CA GLY A 36 -6.79 -8.07 12.16
C GLY A 36 -5.58 -8.41 11.29
N THR A 37 -5.76 -9.18 10.22
CA THR A 37 -4.71 -9.59 9.29
C THR A 37 -5.18 -9.51 7.85
N GLY A 38 -4.23 -9.50 6.90
CA GLY A 38 -4.54 -9.49 5.46
C GLY A 38 -5.26 -10.75 5.02
N GLU A 39 -4.85 -11.92 5.53
CA GLU A 39 -5.45 -13.23 5.22
C GLU A 39 -6.91 -13.30 5.67
N GLU A 40 -7.19 -12.80 6.88
CA GLU A 40 -8.54 -12.72 7.41
C GLU A 40 -9.40 -11.75 6.58
N ALA A 41 -8.85 -10.62 6.17
CA ALA A 41 -9.52 -9.65 5.31
C ALA A 41 -9.92 -10.26 3.96
N VAL A 42 -9.01 -10.99 3.31
CA VAL A 42 -9.30 -11.69 2.04
C VAL A 42 -10.44 -12.69 2.21
N LYS A 43 -10.40 -13.51 3.27
CA LYS A 43 -11.45 -14.48 3.57
C LYS A 43 -12.80 -13.78 3.79
N LEU A 44 -12.85 -12.79 4.68
CA LEU A 44 -14.10 -12.08 4.99
C LEU A 44 -14.64 -11.28 3.79
N ALA A 45 -13.77 -10.67 2.98
CA ALA A 45 -14.21 -9.98 1.77
C ALA A 45 -14.88 -10.92 0.78
N LYS A 46 -14.38 -12.16 0.66
CA LYS A 46 -14.94 -13.20 -0.20
C LYS A 46 -16.31 -13.68 0.29
N ASP A 47 -16.44 -13.87 1.61
CA ASP A 47 -17.64 -14.40 2.24
C ASP A 47 -18.75 -13.33 2.34
N LEU A 48 -18.41 -12.12 2.75
CA LEU A 48 -19.35 -11.03 3.06
C LEU A 48 -19.63 -10.09 1.88
N ARG A 49 -18.75 -10.07 0.87
CA ARG A 49 -18.82 -9.19 -0.31
C ARG A 49 -19.16 -7.74 0.06
N PRO A 50 -18.34 -7.10 0.92
CA PRO A 50 -18.59 -5.74 1.35
C PRO A 50 -18.48 -4.76 0.17
N ARG A 51 -19.29 -3.71 0.19
CA ARG A 51 -19.22 -2.65 -0.82
C ARG A 51 -17.90 -1.86 -0.70
N VAL A 52 -17.44 -1.62 0.53
CA VAL A 52 -16.18 -0.92 0.81
C VAL A 52 -15.35 -1.75 1.78
N VAL A 53 -14.06 -1.84 1.52
CA VAL A 53 -13.05 -2.37 2.47
C VAL A 53 -12.18 -1.21 2.90
N VAL A 54 -12.20 -0.91 4.19
CA VAL A 54 -11.27 0.04 4.83
C VAL A 54 -10.06 -0.76 5.31
N MET A 55 -8.92 -0.55 4.66
CA MET A 55 -7.75 -1.41 4.73
C MET A 55 -6.53 -0.67 5.30
N ASP A 56 -6.01 -1.13 6.41
CA ASP A 56 -4.70 -0.67 6.88
C ASP A 56 -3.58 -1.13 5.93
N CYS A 57 -2.64 -0.24 5.64
CA CYS A 57 -1.45 -0.57 4.85
C CYS A 57 -0.50 -1.52 5.60
N ALA A 58 -0.34 -1.31 6.92
CA ALA A 58 0.66 -1.98 7.74
C ALA A 58 0.04 -3.12 8.57
N LEU A 59 -0.19 -4.26 7.93
CA LEU A 59 -0.70 -5.47 8.59
C LEU A 59 0.41 -6.50 8.80
N PRO A 60 0.36 -7.31 9.86
CA PRO A 60 1.28 -8.42 10.06
C PRO A 60 1.02 -9.53 9.03
N GLY A 61 2.08 -10.23 8.60
CA GLY A 61 1.98 -11.27 7.57
C GLY A 61 1.71 -10.70 6.20
N MET A 62 0.52 -10.94 5.66
CA MET A 62 0.05 -10.34 4.41
C MET A 62 -0.27 -8.85 4.63
N ASN A 63 0.52 -7.96 4.05
CA ASN A 63 0.27 -6.52 4.16
C ASN A 63 -0.99 -6.08 3.39
N GLY A 64 -1.49 -4.86 3.70
CA GLY A 64 -2.74 -4.36 3.12
C GLY A 64 -2.71 -4.21 1.60
N LEU A 65 -1.55 -3.96 0.98
CA LEU A 65 -1.41 -3.87 -0.47
C LEU A 65 -1.55 -5.24 -1.14
N GLN A 66 -0.98 -6.28 -0.53
CA GLN A 66 -1.12 -7.66 -0.99
C GLN A 66 -2.56 -8.13 -0.84
N ALA A 67 -3.16 -7.89 0.33
CA ALA A 67 -4.57 -8.20 0.60
C ALA A 67 -5.51 -7.50 -0.39
N THR A 68 -5.24 -6.22 -0.71
CA THR A 68 -6.00 -5.45 -1.71
C THR A 68 -5.98 -6.13 -3.09
N ARG A 69 -4.79 -6.53 -3.59
CA ARG A 69 -4.68 -7.22 -4.88
C ARG A 69 -5.45 -8.53 -4.88
N GLU A 70 -5.33 -9.32 -3.82
CA GLU A 70 -5.99 -10.60 -3.71
C GLU A 70 -7.52 -10.46 -3.59
N ILE A 71 -8.01 -9.51 -2.81
CA ILE A 71 -9.45 -9.20 -2.72
C ILE A 71 -9.99 -8.83 -4.10
N LEU A 72 -9.33 -7.92 -4.83
CA LEU A 72 -9.79 -7.45 -6.13
C LEU A 72 -9.70 -8.52 -7.24
N GLN A 73 -8.79 -9.50 -7.14
CA GLN A 73 -8.77 -10.67 -8.02
C GLN A 73 -10.03 -11.53 -7.85
N HIS A 74 -10.52 -11.70 -6.63
CA HIS A 74 -11.70 -12.52 -6.32
C HIS A 74 -13.01 -11.74 -6.37
N PHE A 75 -12.95 -10.45 -6.04
CA PHE A 75 -14.11 -9.56 -5.99
C PHE A 75 -13.77 -8.17 -6.56
N PRO A 76 -13.75 -8.02 -7.90
CA PRO A 76 -13.40 -6.75 -8.56
C PRO A 76 -14.37 -5.60 -8.26
N GLY A 77 -15.55 -5.89 -7.72
CA GLY A 77 -16.56 -4.89 -7.36
C GLY A 77 -16.34 -4.21 -6.01
N ALA A 78 -15.38 -4.66 -5.19
CA ALA A 78 -15.06 -4.03 -3.92
C ALA A 78 -14.36 -2.69 -4.14
N ALA A 79 -14.78 -1.65 -3.42
CA ALA A 79 -14.05 -0.40 -3.34
C ALA A 79 -13.08 -0.45 -2.15
N ILE A 80 -11.78 -0.33 -2.41
CA ILE A 80 -10.77 -0.38 -1.36
C ILE A 80 -10.35 1.04 -1.00
N LEU A 81 -10.49 1.40 0.28
CA LEU A 81 -10.02 2.64 0.89
C LEU A 81 -8.85 2.31 1.82
N MET A 82 -7.64 2.69 1.41
CA MET A 82 -6.45 2.46 2.23
C MET A 82 -6.37 3.48 3.36
N LEU A 83 -6.02 3.00 4.56
CA LEU A 83 -5.65 3.84 5.70
C LEU A 83 -4.16 3.69 5.98
N SER A 84 -3.46 4.80 6.25
CA SER A 84 -2.03 4.76 6.50
C SER A 84 -1.56 5.89 7.40
N MET A 85 -0.46 5.66 8.11
CA MET A 85 0.31 6.71 8.77
C MET A 85 1.35 7.33 7.82
N HIS A 86 1.54 6.76 6.62
CA HIS A 86 2.58 7.15 5.67
C HIS A 86 2.05 8.16 4.65
N THR A 87 2.81 9.25 4.47
CA THR A 87 2.51 10.33 3.51
C THR A 87 3.34 10.23 2.23
N GLU A 88 4.30 9.32 2.18
CA GLU A 88 5.25 9.20 1.09
C GLU A 88 4.57 8.73 -0.20
N SER A 89 4.95 9.36 -1.29
CA SER A 89 4.39 9.13 -2.63
C SER A 89 4.46 7.67 -3.10
N THR A 90 5.42 6.91 -2.58
CA THR A 90 5.64 5.51 -2.89
C THR A 90 4.48 4.63 -2.42
N TRP A 91 4.02 4.84 -1.19
CA TRP A 91 2.88 4.10 -0.62
C TRP A 91 1.58 4.37 -1.38
N VAL A 92 1.37 5.64 -1.71
CA VAL A 92 0.19 6.07 -2.49
C VAL A 92 0.17 5.40 -3.86
N ARG A 93 1.31 5.42 -4.56
CA ARG A 93 1.41 4.79 -5.86
C ARG A 93 1.19 3.28 -5.78
N GLN A 94 1.82 2.59 -4.82
CA GLN A 94 1.60 1.17 -4.62
C GLN A 94 0.14 0.83 -4.32
N ALA A 95 -0.56 1.69 -3.57
CA ALA A 95 -1.98 1.55 -3.31
C ALA A 95 -2.82 1.67 -4.61
N ILE A 96 -2.51 2.66 -5.45
CA ILE A 96 -3.16 2.85 -6.75
C ILE A 96 -2.89 1.66 -7.68
N GLU A 97 -1.63 1.21 -7.77
CA GLU A 97 -1.22 0.03 -8.55
C GLU A 97 -1.87 -1.26 -8.03
N ALA A 98 -2.14 -1.35 -6.75
CA ALA A 98 -2.89 -2.45 -6.15
C ALA A 98 -4.40 -2.39 -6.48
N GLY A 99 -4.90 -1.27 -7.01
CA GLY A 99 -6.30 -1.06 -7.38
C GLY A 99 -7.14 -0.35 -6.33
N ALA A 100 -6.52 0.24 -5.30
CA ALA A 100 -7.25 1.02 -4.31
C ALA A 100 -7.95 2.24 -4.94
N LYS A 101 -9.15 2.54 -4.48
CA LYS A 101 -9.95 3.70 -4.90
C LYS A 101 -9.71 4.93 -4.03
N GLY A 102 -9.08 4.76 -2.87
CA GLY A 102 -8.75 5.88 -2.01
C GLY A 102 -7.56 5.58 -1.10
N TYR A 103 -6.95 6.67 -0.63
CA TYR A 103 -5.85 6.65 0.32
C TYR A 103 -6.00 7.83 1.29
N VAL A 104 -6.22 7.52 2.55
CA VAL A 104 -6.47 8.51 3.60
C VAL A 104 -5.49 8.31 4.74
N LEU A 105 -5.02 9.40 5.31
CA LEU A 105 -4.09 9.35 6.44
C LEU A 105 -4.85 9.12 7.76
N LYS A 106 -4.36 8.18 8.57
CA LYS A 106 -4.96 7.86 9.88
C LYS A 106 -5.01 9.04 10.87
N ASN A 107 -4.15 10.03 10.69
CA ASN A 107 -4.12 11.24 11.53
C ASN A 107 -5.13 12.34 11.10
N ALA A 108 -5.84 12.14 10.00
CA ALA A 108 -6.83 13.09 9.47
C ALA A 108 -8.29 12.59 9.63
N LEU A 109 -8.51 11.49 10.36
CA LEU A 109 -9.71 10.67 10.26
C LEU A 109 -10.93 11.16 11.06
N ASP A 110 -10.80 12.07 12.02
CA ASP A 110 -11.90 12.37 12.95
C ASP A 110 -13.16 12.99 12.29
N LEU A 111 -13.08 13.46 11.04
CA LEU A 111 -14.21 14.09 10.34
C LEU A 111 -14.45 13.61 8.90
N GLU A 112 -13.55 12.82 8.32
CA GLU A 112 -13.55 12.56 6.86
C GLU A 112 -13.78 11.11 6.44
N LEU A 113 -13.66 10.12 7.35
CA LEU A 113 -13.72 8.70 6.97
C LEU A 113 -15.08 8.32 6.36
N GLY A 114 -16.18 8.77 6.97
CA GLY A 114 -17.52 8.52 6.44
C GLY A 114 -17.72 9.14 5.05
N ALA A 115 -17.26 10.38 4.84
CA ALA A 115 -17.31 11.04 3.54
C ALA A 115 -16.44 10.31 2.49
N ALA A 116 -15.24 9.85 2.86
CA ALA A 116 -14.38 9.07 1.99
C ALA A 116 -15.02 7.73 1.59
N ILE A 117 -15.63 7.01 2.55
CA ILE A 117 -16.36 5.77 2.28
C ILE A 117 -17.49 5.99 1.31
N ARG A 118 -18.29 7.06 1.46
CA ARG A 118 -19.39 7.39 0.52
C ARG A 118 -18.89 7.60 -0.90
N LYS A 119 -17.81 8.37 -1.05
CA LYS A 119 -17.20 8.67 -2.35
C LYS A 119 -16.68 7.40 -3.03
N VAL A 120 -15.90 6.57 -2.34
CA VAL A 120 -15.38 5.33 -2.95
C VAL A 120 -16.51 4.33 -3.23
N ALA A 121 -17.56 4.29 -2.41
CA ALA A 121 -18.74 3.50 -2.65
C ALA A 121 -19.52 3.97 -3.89
N ALA A 122 -19.47 5.26 -4.22
CA ALA A 122 -20.04 5.83 -5.44
C ALA A 122 -19.15 5.60 -6.68
N GLY A 123 -17.97 5.00 -6.52
CA GLY A 123 -17.01 4.75 -7.60
C GLY A 123 -16.00 5.89 -7.83
N GLU A 124 -16.06 6.93 -7.02
CA GLU A 124 -15.11 8.05 -7.07
C GLU A 124 -13.77 7.64 -6.45
N THR A 125 -12.71 8.35 -6.80
CA THR A 125 -11.39 8.23 -6.17
C THR A 125 -11.22 9.29 -5.08
N VAL A 126 -10.60 8.91 -3.97
CA VAL A 126 -10.38 9.80 -2.81
C VAL A 126 -8.94 9.72 -2.36
N PHE A 127 -8.24 10.84 -2.43
CA PHE A 127 -6.90 10.96 -1.89
C PHE A 127 -6.84 12.15 -0.94
N ASP A 128 -6.17 11.98 0.21
CA ASP A 128 -5.92 13.08 1.14
C ASP A 128 -5.21 14.23 0.39
N PRO A 129 -5.57 15.51 0.60
CA PRO A 129 -4.94 16.64 -0.07
C PRO A 129 -3.42 16.71 0.10
N LYS A 130 -2.89 16.19 1.21
CA LYS A 130 -1.44 16.06 1.42
C LYS A 130 -0.82 15.01 0.51
N VAL A 131 -1.62 14.05 0.10
CA VAL A 131 -1.28 12.95 -0.80
C VAL A 131 -1.52 13.35 -2.25
N GLU A 132 -2.56 14.14 -2.55
CA GLU A 132 -2.86 14.65 -3.90
C GLU A 132 -1.72 15.49 -4.49
N GLN A 133 -0.94 16.15 -3.66
CA GLN A 133 0.25 16.90 -4.09
C GLN A 133 1.44 15.97 -4.39
N SER A 134 1.31 14.67 -4.15
CA SER A 134 2.36 13.69 -4.40
C SER A 134 2.61 13.53 -5.91
N PRO A 135 3.88 13.46 -6.34
CA PRO A 135 4.26 13.18 -7.73
C PRO A 135 3.62 11.89 -8.29
N ALA A 136 3.27 10.95 -7.42
CA ALA A 136 2.64 9.70 -7.79
C ALA A 136 1.27 9.87 -8.48
N LEU A 137 0.45 10.83 -8.03
CA LEU A 137 -0.86 11.13 -8.63
C LEU A 137 -0.76 11.97 -9.90
N LYS A 138 0.34 12.71 -10.05
CA LYS A 138 0.61 13.53 -11.25
C LYS A 138 1.14 12.72 -12.44
N GLY A 139 1.19 11.40 -12.35
CA GLY A 139 1.71 10.54 -13.41
C GLY A 139 3.24 10.59 -13.54
N GLU A 140 3.92 11.24 -12.60
CA GLU A 140 5.37 11.20 -12.53
C GLU A 140 5.79 9.79 -12.12
N ARG A 141 6.48 9.10 -13.04
CA ARG A 141 6.99 7.74 -12.82
C ARG A 141 7.90 7.73 -11.57
N SER A 142 7.93 6.59 -10.88
CA SER A 142 8.99 6.29 -9.89
C SER A 142 10.33 6.79 -10.40
N PRO A 143 11.27 7.19 -9.53
CA PRO A 143 12.63 7.34 -9.96
C PRO A 143 12.94 6.12 -10.82
N GLY A 144 13.18 6.35 -12.11
CA GLY A 144 13.06 5.44 -13.25
C GLY A 144 13.84 4.12 -13.16
N LEU A 145 13.69 3.40 -12.04
CA LEU A 145 14.26 2.08 -11.88
C LEU A 145 13.42 1.05 -12.62
N THR A 146 14.08 0.26 -13.42
CA THR A 146 13.48 -0.91 -14.09
C THR A 146 13.17 -2.00 -13.04
N GLN A 147 12.32 -2.97 -13.41
CA GLN A 147 12.02 -4.12 -12.56
C GLN A 147 13.32 -4.86 -12.14
N ARG A 148 14.26 -4.97 -13.06
CA ARG A 148 15.56 -5.61 -12.79
C ARG A 148 16.41 -4.84 -11.79
N GLU A 149 16.38 -3.52 -11.85
CA GLU A 149 17.08 -2.65 -10.90
C GLU A 149 16.43 -2.71 -9.51
N LEU A 150 15.11 -2.87 -9.41
CA LEU A 150 14.41 -3.10 -8.13
C LEU A 150 14.80 -4.45 -7.51
N GLU A 151 14.91 -5.53 -8.31
CA GLU A 151 15.39 -6.83 -7.83
C GLU A 151 16.83 -6.74 -7.28
N VAL A 152 17.71 -6.04 -8.00
CA VAL A 152 19.09 -5.79 -7.56
C VAL A 152 19.09 -4.95 -6.28
N LEU A 153 18.25 -3.91 -6.19
CA LEU A 153 18.14 -3.04 -5.03
C LEU A 153 17.68 -3.80 -3.78
N GLN A 154 16.69 -4.69 -3.91
CA GLN A 154 16.25 -5.57 -2.81
C GLN A 154 17.43 -6.39 -2.27
N MET A 155 18.20 -7.03 -3.14
CA MET A 155 19.32 -7.87 -2.72
C MET A 155 20.48 -7.05 -2.11
N ILE A 156 20.65 -5.79 -2.50
CA ILE A 156 21.59 -4.87 -1.85
C ILE A 156 21.14 -4.59 -0.41
N VAL A 157 19.86 -4.36 -0.20
CA VAL A 157 19.28 -4.14 1.15
C VAL A 157 19.38 -5.39 2.01
N ASP A 158 19.23 -6.58 1.40
CA ASP A 158 19.46 -7.88 2.07
C ASP A 158 20.95 -8.13 2.39
N GLY A 159 21.85 -7.19 2.10
CA GLY A 159 23.27 -7.27 2.41
C GLY A 159 24.10 -8.12 1.44
N LYS A 160 23.53 -8.53 0.28
CA LYS A 160 24.25 -9.38 -0.69
C LYS A 160 25.33 -8.60 -1.44
N SER A 161 26.47 -9.27 -1.63
CA SER A 161 27.56 -8.78 -2.49
C SER A 161 27.20 -8.91 -3.98
N ASN A 162 27.92 -8.18 -4.85
CA ASN A 162 27.72 -8.28 -6.29
C ASN A 162 27.87 -9.71 -6.84
N LYS A 163 28.73 -10.53 -6.24
CA LYS A 163 28.92 -11.93 -6.65
C LYS A 163 27.70 -12.79 -6.29
N GLU A 164 27.17 -12.62 -5.09
CA GLU A 164 25.97 -13.34 -4.62
C GLU A 164 24.75 -12.95 -5.44
N ILE A 165 24.58 -11.64 -5.71
CA ILE A 165 23.48 -11.13 -6.58
C ILE A 165 23.62 -11.72 -7.99
N ALA A 166 24.84 -11.73 -8.53
CA ALA A 166 25.11 -12.29 -9.86
C ALA A 166 24.74 -13.77 -9.95
N THR A 167 25.05 -14.55 -8.91
CA THR A 167 24.68 -15.96 -8.83
C THR A 167 23.17 -16.15 -8.79
N VAL A 168 22.45 -15.38 -7.95
CA VAL A 168 20.99 -15.52 -7.80
C VAL A 168 20.24 -15.10 -9.06
N LEU A 169 20.75 -14.09 -9.77
CA LEU A 169 20.08 -13.50 -10.92
C LEU A 169 20.56 -14.04 -12.27
N ASP A 170 21.49 -15.02 -12.27
CA ASP A 170 22.17 -15.55 -13.46
C ASP A 170 22.81 -14.46 -14.34
N LEU A 171 23.58 -13.59 -13.69
CA LEU A 171 24.28 -12.46 -14.31
C LEU A 171 25.81 -12.54 -14.04
N SER A 172 26.57 -11.69 -14.73
CA SER A 172 27.94 -11.42 -14.34
C SER A 172 28.01 -10.42 -13.17
N ALA A 173 29.05 -10.52 -12.32
CA ALA A 173 29.28 -9.54 -11.26
C ALA A 173 29.45 -8.12 -11.81
N ASN A 174 29.97 -7.99 -13.03
CA ASN A 174 30.14 -6.73 -13.73
C ASN A 174 28.79 -6.13 -14.18
N THR A 175 27.85 -6.97 -14.64
CA THR A 175 26.48 -6.56 -14.97
C THR A 175 25.73 -6.05 -13.74
N VAL A 176 25.92 -6.72 -12.58
CA VAL A 176 25.35 -6.26 -11.31
C VAL A 176 25.96 -4.90 -10.89
N ALA A 177 27.27 -4.70 -11.09
CA ALA A 177 27.91 -3.41 -10.83
C ALA A 177 27.33 -2.28 -11.69
N VAL A 178 27.04 -2.56 -12.95
CA VAL A 178 26.36 -1.59 -13.87
C VAL A 178 24.95 -1.26 -13.36
N HIS A 179 24.14 -2.26 -12.97
CA HIS A 179 22.83 -2.02 -12.39
C HIS A 179 22.92 -1.15 -11.12
N ARG A 180 23.87 -1.43 -10.23
CA ARG A 180 24.10 -0.59 -9.02
C ARG A 180 24.44 0.86 -9.37
N ALA A 181 25.33 1.07 -10.35
CA ALA A 181 25.68 2.41 -10.80
C ALA A 181 24.46 3.14 -11.38
N ASN A 182 23.67 2.47 -12.20
CA ASN A 182 22.46 3.03 -12.77
C ASN A 182 21.43 3.40 -11.68
N ILE A 183 21.19 2.51 -10.71
CA ILE A 183 20.31 2.78 -9.55
C ILE A 183 20.78 4.04 -8.81
N MET A 184 22.08 4.10 -8.48
CA MET A 184 22.65 5.23 -7.75
C MET A 184 22.53 6.54 -8.54
N ASN A 185 22.80 6.51 -9.84
CA ASN A 185 22.67 7.67 -10.72
C ASN A 185 21.22 8.13 -10.84
N THR A 186 20.28 7.19 -11.04
CA THR A 186 18.84 7.48 -11.19
C THR A 186 18.27 8.11 -9.92
N LEU A 187 18.75 7.68 -8.74
CA LEU A 187 18.30 8.18 -7.44
C LEU A 187 19.11 9.39 -6.94
N GLY A 188 20.18 9.78 -7.64
CA GLY A 188 21.07 10.85 -7.21
C GLY A 188 21.84 10.54 -5.92
N ILE A 189 22.09 9.25 -5.62
CA ILE A 189 22.73 8.77 -4.39
C ILE A 189 24.11 8.24 -4.73
N HIS A 190 25.10 8.57 -3.90
CA HIS A 190 26.50 8.23 -4.18
C HIS A 190 27.13 7.23 -3.20
N LYS A 191 26.40 6.85 -2.12
CA LYS A 191 26.88 5.89 -1.12
C LYS A 191 25.89 4.76 -0.92
N THR A 192 26.38 3.52 -0.85
CA THR A 192 25.52 2.33 -0.64
C THR A 192 24.72 2.43 0.66
N ALA A 193 25.28 2.95 1.74
CA ALA A 193 24.55 3.12 3.00
C ALA A 193 23.34 4.09 2.84
N GLU A 194 23.54 5.20 2.13
CA GLU A 194 22.46 6.15 1.81
C GLU A 194 21.41 5.50 0.91
N LEU A 195 21.84 4.67 -0.06
CA LEU A 195 20.95 3.92 -0.94
C LEU A 195 20.05 2.96 -0.16
N VAL A 196 20.60 2.21 0.80
CA VAL A 196 19.86 1.28 1.66
C VAL A 196 18.82 2.05 2.48
N VAL A 197 19.21 3.12 3.16
CA VAL A 197 18.31 3.96 3.96
C VAL A 197 17.22 4.56 3.10
N TYR A 198 17.55 5.07 1.91
CA TYR A 198 16.59 5.62 0.97
C TYR A 198 15.60 4.56 0.48
N ALA A 199 16.09 3.38 0.06
CA ALA A 199 15.25 2.31 -0.46
C ALA A 199 14.21 1.83 0.57
N ILE A 200 14.63 1.73 1.84
CA ILE A 200 13.74 1.38 2.96
C ILE A 200 12.71 2.48 3.20
N ARG A 201 13.15 3.74 3.34
CA ARG A 201 12.27 4.89 3.60
C ARG A 201 11.29 5.14 2.46
N ALA A 202 11.71 4.95 1.22
CA ALA A 202 10.89 5.12 0.03
C ALA A 202 9.99 3.89 -0.26
N GLY A 203 10.04 2.84 0.57
CA GLY A 203 9.24 1.63 0.38
C GLY A 203 9.51 0.91 -0.94
N LEU A 204 10.72 1.08 -1.50
CA LEU A 204 11.15 0.44 -2.76
C LEU A 204 11.49 -1.03 -2.57
N VAL A 205 11.72 -1.44 -1.32
CA VAL A 205 12.18 -2.78 -0.92
C VAL A 205 11.49 -3.22 0.36
N ASN A 206 11.36 -4.54 0.54
CA ASN A 206 10.89 -5.12 1.79
C ASN A 206 12.07 -5.28 2.76
N VAL A 207 11.85 -4.95 4.03
CA VAL A 207 12.82 -5.20 5.10
C VAL A 207 12.47 -6.55 5.73
N PRO A 208 13.46 -7.46 5.91
CA PRO A 208 13.20 -8.76 6.50
C PRO A 208 12.77 -8.69 7.97
#